data_f8a789fa36285237951410ce33f41e1e
#
_entry.id   f8a789fa36285237951410ce33f41e1e
#
_cell.length_a   1.000
_cell.length_b   1.000
_cell.length_c   1.000
_cell.angle_alpha   90.00
_cell.angle_beta   90.00
_cell.angle_gamma   90.00
#
_symmetry.space_group_name_H-M   'P 1'
#
loop_
_entity.id
_entity.type
_entity.pdbx_description
1 polymer ?
#
loop_
_entity_poly.entity_id
_entity_poly.type
_entity_poly.pdbx_seq_one_letter_code
_entity_poly.pdbx_strand_id
1 'polypeptide(L)'
;MRPRLAIFKFASCDGCQLQVIDVLGRARPRLGDLAEVLEVEHFLEARSRIGAGPYDVGLVEGSISTPADIERIKEIRRQCRFLVTIGACATAGGIQALRNWGRIDDFLSAVYATPAYIKTLATSDPVAAHVTVDFELRGCPIDAGQLADVLSAFVIGRKPRLPGYSVCVECKERGTVCVAVARGIPCLGPVTQAGCGAICPAHDRECFGCYGPDRQEPNLVSLTGFYERHGASRESLGRLVQSFNAWAPEFRAEHDRLVGDGAGRETRGP
;
A
#
# COMPACT_ATOMS: atom_id res chain seq x y z
N MET A 1 -10.77 -23.72 18.83
CA MET A 1 -10.71 -23.78 17.35
C MET A 1 -9.69 -22.72 16.94
N ARG A 2 -8.75 -23.03 16.03
CA ARG A 2 -7.76 -22.06 15.55
C ARG A 2 -8.45 -21.07 14.63
N PRO A 3 -8.15 -19.75 14.70
CA PRO A 3 -8.68 -18.79 13.76
C PRO A 3 -8.23 -19.11 12.32
N ARG A 4 -9.16 -19.01 11.37
CA ARG A 4 -8.98 -19.37 9.96
C ARG A 4 -8.48 -18.14 9.20
N LEU A 5 -7.28 -18.26 8.59
CA LEU A 5 -6.63 -17.22 7.80
C LEU A 5 -6.71 -17.51 6.32
N ALA A 6 -7.08 -16.51 5.54
CA ALA A 6 -7.04 -16.57 4.08
C ALA A 6 -6.20 -15.43 3.51
N ILE A 7 -5.40 -15.71 2.49
CA ILE A 7 -4.57 -14.73 1.78
C ILE A 7 -5.01 -14.70 0.32
N PHE A 8 -5.43 -13.52 -0.15
CA PHE A 8 -5.96 -13.30 -1.49
C PHE A 8 -5.07 -12.33 -2.25
N LYS A 9 -4.81 -12.65 -3.52
CA LYS A 9 -4.01 -11.84 -4.43
C LYS A 9 -4.86 -11.18 -5.49
N PHE A 10 -4.55 -9.90 -5.77
CA PHE A 10 -4.99 -9.14 -6.93
C PHE A 10 -3.77 -8.60 -7.68
N ALA A 11 -3.89 -7.50 -8.44
CA ALA A 11 -2.78 -6.95 -9.20
C ALA A 11 -1.67 -6.41 -8.30
N SER A 12 -0.53 -7.12 -8.25
CA SER A 12 0.62 -6.80 -7.38
C SER A 12 1.90 -7.46 -7.89
N CYS A 13 3.02 -7.20 -7.19
CA CYS A 13 4.32 -7.85 -7.42
C CYS A 13 4.61 -9.01 -6.46
N ASP A 14 3.65 -9.39 -5.60
CA ASP A 14 3.75 -10.45 -4.58
C ASP A 14 4.71 -10.17 -3.41
N GLY A 15 5.32 -9.00 -3.37
CA GLY A 15 6.26 -8.62 -2.32
C GLY A 15 5.67 -8.69 -0.91
N CYS A 16 4.40 -8.36 -0.74
CA CYS A 16 3.72 -8.48 0.55
C CYS A 16 3.42 -9.95 0.90
N GLN A 17 3.12 -10.82 -0.07
CA GLN A 17 2.94 -12.25 0.20
C GLN A 17 4.23 -12.93 0.63
N LEU A 18 5.40 -12.50 0.11
CA LEU A 18 6.70 -12.97 0.60
C LEU A 18 6.88 -12.63 2.08
N GLN A 19 6.44 -11.44 2.53
CA GLN A 19 6.45 -11.10 3.95
C GLN A 19 5.49 -11.98 4.77
N VAL A 20 4.34 -12.35 4.22
CA VAL A 20 3.41 -13.31 4.86
C VAL A 20 4.08 -14.68 5.01
N ILE A 21 4.76 -15.18 3.97
CA ILE A 21 5.50 -16.46 4.02
C ILE A 21 6.60 -16.39 5.09
N ASP A 22 7.34 -15.27 5.16
CA ASP A 22 8.40 -15.08 6.17
C ASP A 22 7.85 -15.09 7.60
N VAL A 23 6.68 -14.49 7.82
CA VAL A 23 6.01 -14.47 9.13
C VAL A 23 5.49 -15.85 9.54
N LEU A 24 4.86 -16.56 8.61
CA LEU A 24 4.27 -17.88 8.87
C LEU A 24 5.31 -19.00 8.88
N GLY A 25 6.42 -18.84 8.15
CA GLY A 25 7.48 -19.85 8.02
C GLY A 25 8.60 -19.77 9.06
N ARG A 26 8.67 -18.70 9.85
CA ARG A 26 9.70 -18.52 10.87
C ARG A 26 9.11 -18.50 12.27
N ALA A 27 9.60 -19.40 13.12
CA ALA A 27 9.39 -19.29 14.57
C ALA A 27 10.02 -17.97 15.06
N ARG A 28 9.22 -17.05 15.53
CA ARG A 28 9.70 -15.77 16.10
C ARG A 28 9.76 -15.91 17.62
N PRO A 29 10.95 -15.78 18.25
CA PRO A 29 11.12 -16.03 19.70
C PRO A 29 10.20 -15.20 20.61
N ARG A 30 9.72 -14.05 20.15
CA ARG A 30 8.88 -13.13 20.94
C ARG A 30 7.37 -13.32 20.74
N LEU A 31 6.91 -14.01 19.68
CA LEU A 31 5.51 -14.09 19.27
C LEU A 31 4.97 -15.52 19.24
N GLY A 32 5.82 -16.53 19.51
CA GLY A 32 5.48 -17.91 19.28
C GLY A 32 5.40 -18.23 17.77
N ASP A 33 5.01 -19.45 17.44
CA ASP A 33 4.78 -19.84 16.06
C ASP A 33 3.35 -19.50 15.65
N LEU A 34 3.19 -18.42 14.88
CA LEU A 34 1.87 -18.01 14.36
C LEU A 34 1.23 -19.11 13.51
N ALA A 35 2.02 -19.96 12.86
CA ALA A 35 1.52 -21.10 12.09
C ALA A 35 0.91 -22.20 13.00
N GLU A 36 1.29 -22.27 14.27
CA GLU A 36 0.69 -23.18 15.24
C GLU A 36 -0.67 -22.68 15.75
N VAL A 37 -0.88 -21.37 15.83
CA VAL A 37 -2.09 -20.75 16.39
C VAL A 37 -3.11 -20.33 15.33
N LEU A 38 -2.70 -20.19 14.07
CA LEU A 38 -3.56 -19.86 12.93
C LEU A 38 -3.73 -21.09 12.02
N GLU A 39 -4.90 -21.23 11.44
CA GLU A 39 -5.14 -22.22 10.39
C GLU A 39 -5.18 -21.51 9.04
N VAL A 40 -4.12 -21.67 8.22
CA VAL A 40 -4.07 -21.09 6.88
C VAL A 40 -4.94 -21.92 5.96
N GLU A 41 -6.11 -21.44 5.58
CA GLU A 41 -7.10 -22.13 4.77
C GLU A 41 -7.00 -21.82 3.28
N HIS A 42 -6.60 -20.60 2.95
CA HIS A 42 -6.48 -20.14 1.57
C HIS A 42 -5.17 -19.36 1.38
N PHE A 43 -4.26 -19.86 0.57
CA PHE A 43 -3.03 -19.18 0.19
C PHE A 43 -2.45 -19.84 -1.06
N LEU A 44 -2.86 -19.38 -2.24
CA LEU A 44 -2.53 -20.00 -3.53
C LEU A 44 -1.02 -20.10 -3.79
N GLU A 45 -0.24 -19.14 -3.29
CA GLU A 45 1.21 -19.13 -3.48
C GLU A 45 1.96 -20.16 -2.59
N ALA A 46 1.32 -20.66 -1.53
CA ALA A 46 1.98 -21.53 -0.54
C ALA A 46 1.26 -22.86 -0.29
N ARG A 47 0.04 -23.08 -0.82
CA ARG A 47 -0.76 -24.28 -0.59
C ARG A 47 -1.48 -24.73 -1.85
N SER A 48 -1.50 -26.04 -2.08
CA SER A 48 -2.32 -26.67 -3.13
C SER A 48 -3.77 -26.94 -2.70
N ARG A 49 -4.03 -27.07 -1.39
CA ARG A 49 -5.39 -27.26 -0.85
C ARG A 49 -5.96 -25.93 -0.41
N ILE A 50 -7.18 -25.63 -0.87
CA ILE A 50 -7.93 -24.41 -0.56
C ILE A 50 -9.16 -24.83 0.23
N GLY A 51 -9.29 -24.29 1.46
CA GLY A 51 -10.50 -24.45 2.26
C GLY A 51 -11.57 -23.47 1.78
N ALA A 52 -12.83 -23.89 1.94
CA ALA A 52 -13.97 -22.99 1.74
C ALA A 52 -14.18 -22.13 2.99
N GLY A 53 -14.52 -20.84 2.80
CA GLY A 53 -14.90 -19.95 3.91
C GLY A 53 -16.03 -20.50 4.80
N PRO A 54 -16.46 -19.78 5.81
CA PRO A 54 -16.02 -18.43 6.16
C PRO A 54 -14.63 -18.41 6.81
N TYR A 55 -13.95 -17.26 6.71
CA TYR A 55 -12.64 -17.03 7.29
C TYR A 55 -12.72 -15.99 8.43
N ASP A 56 -11.93 -16.17 9.49
CA ASP A 56 -11.85 -15.20 10.57
C ASP A 56 -11.09 -13.93 10.13
N VAL A 57 -9.98 -14.12 9.39
CA VAL A 57 -9.17 -13.02 8.84
C VAL A 57 -8.86 -13.29 7.37
N GLY A 58 -9.19 -12.33 6.51
CA GLY A 58 -8.75 -12.31 5.11
C GLY A 58 -7.70 -11.22 4.89
N LEU A 59 -6.49 -11.59 4.47
CA LEU A 59 -5.48 -10.66 3.98
C LEU A 59 -5.65 -10.48 2.48
N VAL A 60 -5.73 -9.23 2.01
CA VAL A 60 -5.86 -8.91 0.60
C VAL A 60 -4.66 -8.10 0.15
N GLU A 61 -3.87 -8.66 -0.77
CA GLU A 61 -2.79 -7.96 -1.48
C GLU A 61 -3.23 -7.62 -2.90
N GLY A 62 -2.76 -6.47 -3.38
CA GLY A 62 -2.97 -6.04 -4.76
C GLY A 62 -4.15 -5.09 -4.94
N SER A 63 -4.13 -4.39 -6.07
CA SER A 63 -5.16 -3.43 -6.47
C SER A 63 -6.23 -4.07 -7.35
N ILE A 64 -7.41 -3.47 -7.37
CA ILE A 64 -8.51 -3.86 -8.24
C ILE A 64 -8.30 -3.23 -9.61
N SER A 65 -8.13 -4.07 -10.64
CA SER A 65 -7.70 -3.62 -11.95
C SER A 65 -8.52 -4.18 -13.12
N THR A 66 -9.42 -5.14 -12.83
CA THR A 66 -10.32 -5.74 -13.84
C THR A 66 -11.76 -5.78 -13.33
N PRO A 67 -12.76 -5.85 -14.23
CA PRO A 67 -14.16 -6.06 -13.82
C PRO A 67 -14.35 -7.35 -12.99
N ALA A 68 -13.61 -8.40 -13.29
CA ALA A 68 -13.66 -9.67 -12.54
C ALA A 68 -13.13 -9.50 -11.11
N ASP A 69 -12.14 -8.64 -10.90
CA ASP A 69 -11.62 -8.34 -9.57
C ASP A 69 -12.68 -7.70 -8.67
N ILE A 70 -13.53 -6.83 -9.24
CA ILE A 70 -14.63 -6.19 -8.50
C ILE A 70 -15.59 -7.24 -7.94
N GLU A 71 -16.00 -8.18 -8.74
CA GLU A 71 -16.93 -9.23 -8.28
C GLU A 71 -16.23 -10.17 -7.29
N ARG A 72 -14.99 -10.51 -7.54
CA ARG A 72 -14.19 -11.37 -6.65
C ARG A 72 -13.96 -10.74 -5.28
N ILE A 73 -13.65 -9.44 -5.19
CA ILE A 73 -13.43 -8.79 -3.89
C ILE A 73 -14.72 -8.67 -3.07
N LYS A 74 -15.86 -8.47 -3.72
CA LYS A 74 -17.17 -8.49 -3.05
C LYS A 74 -17.46 -9.85 -2.44
N GLU A 75 -17.16 -10.94 -3.16
CA GLU A 75 -17.31 -12.29 -2.66
C GLU A 75 -16.37 -12.57 -1.48
N ILE A 76 -15.09 -12.20 -1.60
CA ILE A 76 -14.11 -12.32 -0.51
C ILE A 76 -14.58 -11.57 0.74
N ARG A 77 -15.11 -10.35 0.58
CA ARG A 77 -15.64 -9.57 1.72
C ARG A 77 -16.75 -10.32 2.46
N ARG A 78 -17.66 -10.98 1.76
CA ARG A 78 -18.75 -11.75 2.37
C ARG A 78 -18.25 -12.97 3.15
N GLN A 79 -17.13 -13.55 2.74
CA GLN A 79 -16.55 -14.73 3.37
C GLN A 79 -15.63 -14.42 4.56
N CYS A 80 -15.20 -13.17 4.74
CA CYS A 80 -14.27 -12.78 5.78
C CYS A 80 -14.96 -12.03 6.92
N ARG A 81 -14.72 -12.46 8.16
CA ARG A 81 -15.17 -11.73 9.35
C ARG A 81 -14.41 -10.39 9.46
N PHE A 82 -13.08 -10.43 9.32
CA PHE A 82 -12.23 -9.25 9.23
C PHE A 82 -11.49 -9.26 7.90
N LEU A 83 -11.58 -8.16 7.14
CA LEU A 83 -10.85 -7.96 5.89
C LEU A 83 -9.73 -6.94 6.13
N VAL A 84 -8.51 -7.39 5.90
CA VAL A 84 -7.28 -6.59 6.08
C VAL A 84 -6.61 -6.41 4.74
N THR A 85 -6.42 -5.18 4.31
CA THR A 85 -5.61 -4.89 3.13
C THR A 85 -4.14 -4.79 3.51
N ILE A 86 -3.27 -5.41 2.71
CA ILE A 86 -1.81 -5.40 2.91
C ILE A 86 -1.09 -4.80 1.71
N GLY A 87 -0.19 -3.87 2.00
CA GLY A 87 0.66 -3.22 1.01
C GLY A 87 0.02 -2.04 0.27
N ALA A 88 0.87 -1.21 -0.32
CA ALA A 88 0.50 0.00 -1.06
C ALA A 88 -0.46 -0.27 -2.23
N CYS A 89 -0.37 -1.45 -2.86
CA CYS A 89 -1.27 -1.82 -3.95
C CYS A 89 -2.71 -1.92 -3.47
N ALA A 90 -2.97 -2.64 -2.38
CA ALA A 90 -4.31 -2.83 -1.85
C ALA A 90 -4.88 -1.57 -1.18
N THR A 91 -4.01 -0.74 -0.56
CA THR A 91 -4.43 0.44 0.21
C THR A 91 -4.50 1.73 -0.60
N ALA A 92 -3.75 1.84 -1.70
CA ALA A 92 -3.64 3.06 -2.50
C ALA A 92 -3.44 2.81 -4.01
N GLY A 93 -3.86 1.66 -4.52
CA GLY A 93 -3.73 1.30 -5.93
C GLY A 93 -2.32 0.91 -6.38
N GLY A 94 -1.29 1.16 -5.56
CA GLY A 94 0.12 0.83 -5.84
C GLY A 94 0.76 1.64 -6.95
N ILE A 95 1.94 1.22 -7.39
CA ILE A 95 2.67 1.85 -8.50
C ILE A 95 1.86 1.77 -9.81
N GLN A 96 1.05 0.75 -10.01
CA GLN A 96 0.18 0.59 -11.17
C GLN A 96 -0.92 1.66 -11.25
N ALA A 97 -1.23 2.36 -10.14
CA ALA A 97 -2.15 3.50 -10.12
C ALA A 97 -1.60 4.74 -10.84
N LEU A 98 -0.31 4.75 -11.23
CA LEU A 98 0.25 5.79 -12.11
C LEU A 98 -0.56 5.91 -13.41
N ARG A 99 -1.14 4.83 -13.91
CA ARG A 99 -2.01 4.85 -15.10
C ARG A 99 -3.28 5.67 -14.91
N ASN A 100 -3.69 5.93 -13.66
CA ASN A 100 -4.92 6.67 -13.37
C ASN A 100 -4.85 8.16 -13.80
N TRP A 101 -3.65 8.69 -14.03
CA TRP A 101 -3.42 10.02 -14.61
C TRP A 101 -3.33 10.03 -16.13
N GLY A 102 -3.32 8.86 -16.79
CA GLY A 102 -3.28 8.73 -18.23
C GLY A 102 -4.56 8.14 -18.82
N ARG A 103 -4.55 7.91 -20.12
CA ARG A 103 -5.62 7.21 -20.85
C ARG A 103 -5.23 5.75 -21.02
N ILE A 104 -6.05 4.85 -20.49
CA ILE A 104 -5.77 3.41 -20.56
C ILE A 104 -5.66 2.91 -22.01
N ASP A 105 -6.44 3.46 -22.92
CA ASP A 105 -6.43 3.06 -24.34
C ASP A 105 -5.09 3.37 -25.00
N ASP A 106 -4.46 4.49 -24.63
CA ASP A 106 -3.13 4.87 -25.15
C ASP A 106 -2.07 3.87 -24.65
N PHE A 107 -2.14 3.47 -23.37
CA PHE A 107 -1.22 2.46 -22.82
C PHE A 107 -1.43 1.09 -23.46
N LEU A 108 -2.69 0.67 -23.65
CA LEU A 108 -3.01 -0.61 -24.26
C LEU A 108 -2.52 -0.67 -25.71
N SER A 109 -2.74 0.40 -26.48
CA SER A 109 -2.30 0.46 -27.88
C SER A 109 -0.78 0.50 -28.04
N ALA A 110 -0.09 1.12 -27.08
CA ALA A 110 1.38 1.18 -27.10
C ALA A 110 2.05 -0.14 -26.70
N VAL A 111 1.41 -0.95 -25.83
CA VAL A 111 2.02 -2.15 -25.24
C VAL A 111 1.58 -3.43 -25.94
N TYR A 112 0.31 -3.54 -26.35
CA TYR A 112 -0.26 -4.78 -26.85
C TYR A 112 -0.54 -4.73 -28.35
N ALA A 113 -0.10 -5.75 -29.07
CA ALA A 113 -0.38 -5.88 -30.50
C ALA A 113 -1.88 -5.99 -30.82
N THR A 114 -2.66 -6.55 -29.90
CA THR A 114 -4.12 -6.69 -30.01
C THR A 114 -4.79 -6.25 -28.71
N PRO A 115 -4.98 -4.94 -28.49
CA PRO A 115 -5.56 -4.38 -27.27
C PRO A 115 -6.95 -4.94 -26.92
N ALA A 116 -7.75 -5.31 -27.93
CA ALA A 116 -9.11 -5.83 -27.75
C ALA A 116 -9.20 -7.12 -26.91
N TYR A 117 -8.09 -7.86 -26.75
CA TYR A 117 -8.05 -9.05 -25.89
C TYR A 117 -7.85 -8.72 -24.42
N ILE A 118 -7.46 -7.49 -24.09
CA ILE A 118 -7.17 -7.08 -22.72
C ILE A 118 -8.43 -6.48 -22.07
N LYS A 119 -8.92 -7.17 -21.03
CA LYS A 119 -10.02 -6.68 -20.20
C LYS A 119 -9.46 -6.04 -18.95
N THR A 120 -9.54 -4.73 -18.86
CA THR A 120 -9.03 -3.96 -17.70
C THR A 120 -9.98 -2.81 -17.37
N LEU A 121 -9.94 -2.34 -16.12
CA LEU A 121 -10.55 -1.06 -15.74
C LEU A 121 -9.67 0.09 -16.27
N ALA A 122 -10.25 1.26 -16.38
CA ALA A 122 -9.50 2.47 -16.71
C ALA A 122 -8.50 2.84 -15.61
N THR A 123 -8.84 2.48 -14.37
CA THR A 123 -8.07 2.78 -13.15
C THR A 123 -7.51 1.50 -12.51
N SER A 124 -6.54 1.70 -11.62
CA SER A 124 -6.08 0.71 -10.66
C SER A 124 -6.46 1.23 -9.28
N ASP A 125 -7.45 0.59 -8.66
CA ASP A 125 -8.11 1.12 -7.48
C ASP A 125 -7.67 0.42 -6.19
N PRO A 126 -7.65 1.14 -5.05
CA PRO A 126 -7.52 0.51 -3.75
C PRO A 126 -8.76 -0.36 -3.46
N VAL A 127 -8.59 -1.39 -2.65
CA VAL A 127 -9.69 -2.31 -2.27
C VAL A 127 -10.84 -1.58 -1.58
N ALA A 128 -10.53 -0.57 -0.77
CA ALA A 128 -11.50 0.24 -0.05
C ALA A 128 -12.47 1.04 -0.95
N ALA A 129 -12.15 1.21 -2.23
CA ALA A 129 -13.07 1.82 -3.20
C ALA A 129 -14.26 0.90 -3.56
N HIS A 130 -14.16 -0.39 -3.30
CA HIS A 130 -15.15 -1.39 -3.73
C HIS A 130 -15.84 -2.11 -2.57
N VAL A 131 -15.17 -2.27 -1.42
CA VAL A 131 -15.71 -2.95 -0.23
C VAL A 131 -15.22 -2.30 1.05
N THR A 132 -15.94 -2.50 2.16
CA THR A 132 -15.49 -2.07 3.49
C THR A 132 -14.29 -2.87 3.94
N VAL A 133 -13.21 -2.19 4.32
CA VAL A 133 -11.98 -2.74 4.87
C VAL A 133 -11.95 -2.48 6.38
N ASP A 134 -11.66 -3.51 7.17
CA ASP A 134 -11.64 -3.40 8.64
C ASP A 134 -10.29 -2.89 9.15
N PHE A 135 -9.20 -3.16 8.43
CA PHE A 135 -7.86 -2.70 8.80
C PHE A 135 -6.94 -2.60 7.58
N GLU A 136 -6.01 -1.63 7.61
CA GLU A 136 -4.99 -1.43 6.57
C GLU A 136 -3.59 -1.56 7.15
N LEU A 137 -2.79 -2.47 6.61
CA LEU A 137 -1.34 -2.57 6.83
C LEU A 137 -0.62 -2.05 5.59
N ARG A 138 -0.11 -0.84 5.68
CA ARG A 138 0.55 -0.15 4.57
C ARG A 138 2.03 -0.53 4.47
N GLY A 139 2.61 -0.36 3.30
CA GLY A 139 4.02 -0.61 3.00
C GLY A 139 4.22 -1.06 1.55
N CYS A 140 5.43 -0.91 1.02
CA CYS A 140 5.82 -1.45 -0.28
C CYS A 140 7.25 -2.00 -0.21
N PRO A 141 7.38 -3.30 0.23
CA PRO A 141 6.36 -4.15 0.83
C PRO A 141 6.02 -3.78 2.27
N ILE A 142 5.05 -4.49 2.87
CA ILE A 142 4.76 -4.40 4.30
C ILE A 142 5.95 -4.87 5.15
N ASP A 143 6.03 -4.44 6.41
CA ASP A 143 6.99 -4.96 7.36
C ASP A 143 6.48 -6.26 8.00
N ALA A 144 7.31 -7.30 8.01
CA ALA A 144 6.97 -8.61 8.58
C ALA A 144 6.70 -8.56 10.09
N GLY A 145 7.38 -7.65 10.83
CA GLY A 145 7.15 -7.45 12.26
C GLY A 145 5.77 -6.88 12.52
N GLN A 146 5.40 -5.83 11.79
CA GLN A 146 4.06 -5.25 11.89
C GLN A 146 2.97 -6.24 11.49
N LEU A 147 3.17 -7.05 10.45
CA LEU A 147 2.23 -8.10 10.09
C LEU A 147 2.04 -9.10 11.23
N ALA A 148 3.13 -9.55 11.84
CA ALA A 148 3.07 -10.47 12.97
C ALA A 148 2.32 -9.86 14.18
N ASP A 149 2.54 -8.57 14.47
CA ASP A 149 1.82 -7.84 15.53
C ASP A 149 0.32 -7.71 15.20
N VAL A 150 -0.02 -7.44 13.93
CA VAL A 150 -1.42 -7.37 13.45
C VAL A 150 -2.11 -8.72 13.59
N LEU A 151 -1.50 -9.79 13.10
CA LEU A 151 -2.08 -11.14 13.20
C LEU A 151 -2.23 -11.58 14.66
N SER A 152 -1.21 -11.33 15.50
CA SER A 152 -1.27 -11.63 16.93
C SER A 152 -2.40 -10.87 17.61
N ALA A 153 -2.60 -9.60 17.28
CA ALA A 153 -3.68 -8.80 17.85
C ALA A 153 -5.06 -9.38 17.50
N PHE A 154 -5.26 -9.82 16.24
CA PHE A 154 -6.51 -10.49 15.84
C PHE A 154 -6.74 -11.81 16.57
N VAL A 155 -5.69 -12.64 16.73
CA VAL A 155 -5.76 -13.93 17.45
C VAL A 155 -6.25 -13.74 18.88
N ILE A 156 -5.78 -12.70 19.57
CA ILE A 156 -6.15 -12.43 20.97
C ILE A 156 -7.32 -11.44 21.11
N GLY A 157 -8.00 -11.11 20.00
CA GLY A 157 -9.16 -10.22 19.99
C GLY A 157 -8.88 -8.77 20.36
N ARG A 158 -7.67 -8.28 20.10
CA ARG A 158 -7.29 -6.88 20.34
C ARG A 158 -7.23 -6.09 19.03
N LYS A 159 -7.42 -4.77 19.13
CA LYS A 159 -7.19 -3.87 18.00
C LYS A 159 -5.69 -3.78 17.72
N PRO A 160 -5.22 -4.01 16.48
CA PRO A 160 -3.83 -3.83 16.11
C PRO A 160 -3.35 -2.39 16.34
N ARG A 161 -2.08 -2.24 16.71
CA ARG A 161 -1.45 -0.93 16.89
C ARG A 161 -0.29 -0.81 15.91
N LEU A 162 -0.31 0.24 15.10
CA LEU A 162 0.79 0.62 14.22
C LEU A 162 1.37 1.95 14.69
N PRO A 163 2.61 2.29 14.27
CA PRO A 163 3.19 3.60 14.53
C PRO A 163 2.23 4.72 14.12
N GLY A 164 1.97 5.68 15.00
CA GLY A 164 1.12 6.85 14.75
C GLY A 164 1.95 8.12 14.54
N TYR A 165 3.17 7.98 14.01
CA TYR A 165 4.12 9.06 13.78
C TYR A 165 4.81 8.89 12.42
N SER A 166 5.48 9.96 11.96
CA SER A 166 6.13 9.96 10.65
C SER A 166 7.48 9.24 10.65
N VAL A 167 7.97 8.86 9.48
CA VAL A 167 9.32 8.26 9.25
C VAL A 167 10.44 9.12 9.83
N CYS A 168 10.24 10.45 9.99
CA CYS A 168 11.24 11.32 10.59
C CYS A 168 11.59 10.95 12.02
N VAL A 169 10.69 10.36 12.79
CA VAL A 169 10.97 9.87 14.16
C VAL A 169 11.98 8.74 14.10
N GLU A 170 11.72 7.71 13.29
CA GLU A 170 12.65 6.58 13.10
C GLU A 170 14.01 7.04 12.55
N CYS A 171 14.00 8.02 11.64
CA CYS A 171 15.21 8.63 11.09
C CYS A 171 16.08 9.27 12.19
N LYS A 172 15.45 9.97 13.13
CA LYS A 172 16.14 10.57 14.30
C LYS A 172 16.61 9.53 15.29
N GLU A 173 15.80 8.52 15.58
CA GLU A 173 16.17 7.41 16.48
C GLU A 173 17.41 6.65 15.98
N ARG A 174 17.58 6.54 14.66
CA ARG A 174 18.76 5.96 14.02
C ARG A 174 19.98 6.90 14.00
N GLY A 175 19.83 8.17 14.37
CA GLY A 175 20.88 9.16 14.24
C GLY A 175 21.24 9.51 12.79
N THR A 176 20.32 9.29 11.85
CA THR A 176 20.54 9.54 10.41
C THR A 176 20.62 11.02 10.12
N VAL A 177 21.59 11.42 9.29
CA VAL A 177 21.68 12.80 8.77
C VAL A 177 20.49 13.07 7.84
N CYS A 178 19.75 14.15 8.10
CA CYS A 178 18.59 14.50 7.29
C CYS A 178 19.01 14.93 5.87
N VAL A 179 18.66 14.14 4.86
CA VAL A 179 19.01 14.44 3.46
C VAL A 179 18.36 15.72 2.95
N ALA A 180 17.18 16.08 3.46
CA ALA A 180 16.51 17.31 3.08
C ALA A 180 17.25 18.56 3.60
N VAL A 181 17.75 18.53 4.84
CA VAL A 181 18.46 19.64 5.46
C VAL A 181 19.91 19.71 4.99
N ALA A 182 20.61 18.57 4.98
CA ALA A 182 22.05 18.55 4.69
C ALA A 182 22.37 18.63 3.19
N ARG A 183 21.46 18.19 2.32
CA ARG A 183 21.71 18.06 0.88
C ARG A 183 20.65 18.73 -0.01
N GLY A 184 19.59 19.30 0.57
CA GLY A 184 18.51 19.92 -0.20
C GLY A 184 17.67 18.91 -1.02
N ILE A 185 17.72 17.60 -0.69
CA ILE A 185 16.99 16.56 -1.42
C ILE A 185 15.55 16.49 -0.91
N PRO A 186 14.52 16.73 -1.76
CA PRO A 186 13.12 16.58 -1.36
C PRO A 186 12.81 15.19 -0.84
N CYS A 187 12.20 15.10 0.35
CA CYS A 187 11.99 13.85 1.08
C CYS A 187 10.57 13.81 1.66
N LEU A 188 9.83 12.73 1.44
CA LEU A 188 8.46 12.55 1.96
C LEU A 188 8.42 12.04 3.41
N GLY A 189 9.58 11.87 4.08
CA GLY A 189 9.64 11.38 5.46
C GLY A 189 8.73 12.09 6.45
N PRO A 190 8.62 13.45 6.43
CA PRO A 190 7.75 14.19 7.34
C PRO A 190 6.25 13.88 7.23
N VAL A 191 5.80 13.43 6.06
CA VAL A 191 4.38 13.18 5.74
C VAL A 191 4.06 11.70 5.53
N THR A 192 5.04 10.82 5.73
CA THR A 192 4.90 9.37 5.52
C THR A 192 4.80 8.64 6.85
N GLN A 193 3.85 7.72 6.98
CA GLN A 193 3.70 6.86 8.15
C GLN A 193 4.98 6.04 8.40
N ALA A 194 5.42 6.00 9.65
CA ALA A 194 6.55 5.18 10.09
C ALA A 194 6.26 3.66 10.05
N GLY A 195 7.30 2.87 10.19
CA GLY A 195 7.23 1.41 10.26
C GLY A 195 8.25 0.69 9.40
N CYS A 196 8.97 1.41 8.53
CA CYS A 196 10.04 0.85 7.69
C CYS A 196 11.44 0.95 8.35
N GLY A 197 11.53 1.54 9.55
CA GLY A 197 12.81 1.82 10.21
C GLY A 197 13.66 2.85 9.48
N ALA A 198 13.06 3.76 8.68
CA ALA A 198 13.74 4.82 7.92
C ALA A 198 14.92 4.30 7.07
N ILE A 199 14.76 3.15 6.42
CA ILE A 199 15.85 2.47 5.69
C ILE A 199 16.42 3.34 4.58
N CYS A 200 15.58 4.06 3.80
CA CYS A 200 16.08 4.90 2.70
C CYS A 200 16.95 6.04 3.21
N PRO A 201 16.54 6.86 4.20
CA PRO A 201 17.42 7.89 4.78
C PRO A 201 18.70 7.34 5.40
N ALA A 202 18.67 6.13 5.98
CA ALA A 202 19.87 5.48 6.53
C ALA A 202 20.91 5.14 5.44
N HIS A 203 20.52 5.12 4.17
CA HIS A 203 21.39 4.94 3.02
C HIS A 203 21.49 6.20 2.14
N ASP A 204 21.37 7.38 2.77
CA ASP A 204 21.51 8.68 2.09
C ASP A 204 20.51 8.93 0.95
N ARG A 205 19.32 8.28 1.02
CA ARG A 205 18.23 8.44 0.06
C ARG A 205 17.03 9.15 0.69
N GLU A 206 16.28 9.84 -0.13
CA GLU A 206 14.99 10.40 0.29
C GLU A 206 13.96 9.32 0.62
N CYS A 207 12.97 9.67 1.44
CA CYS A 207 11.78 8.85 1.64
C CYS A 207 10.83 9.01 0.43
N PHE A 208 10.39 7.88 -0.14
CA PHE A 208 9.50 7.82 -1.31
C PHE A 208 8.02 7.61 -0.94
N GLY A 209 7.66 7.71 0.33
CA GLY A 209 6.27 7.59 0.74
C GLY A 209 5.66 6.19 0.67
N CYS A 210 6.47 5.12 0.62
CA CYS A 210 5.97 3.77 0.38
C CYS A 210 5.07 3.20 1.49
N TYR A 211 5.07 3.79 2.71
CA TYR A 211 4.15 3.48 3.80
C TYR A 211 2.89 4.37 3.83
N GLY A 212 2.72 5.19 2.78
CA GLY A 212 1.56 6.06 2.62
C GLY A 212 1.56 7.27 3.54
N PRO A 213 0.52 8.10 3.44
CA PRO A 213 0.41 9.32 4.24
C PRO A 213 0.34 8.99 5.74
N ASP A 214 0.95 9.85 6.56
CA ASP A 214 0.83 9.78 8.01
C ASP A 214 -0.65 9.89 8.43
N ARG A 215 -1.04 9.14 9.45
CA ARG A 215 -2.43 9.12 9.96
C ARG A 215 -2.81 10.36 10.76
N GLN A 216 -1.86 11.23 11.07
CA GLN A 216 -2.05 12.48 11.81
C GLN A 216 -2.20 13.70 10.88
N GLU A 217 -2.92 13.56 9.77
CA GLU A 217 -3.19 14.64 8.80
C GLU A 217 -1.89 15.29 8.28
N PRO A 218 -1.18 14.63 7.37
CA PRO A 218 0.11 15.10 6.87
C PRO A 218 -0.02 16.42 6.13
N ASN A 219 0.78 17.43 6.53
CA ASN A 219 0.78 18.73 5.87
C ASN A 219 1.67 18.74 4.62
N LEU A 220 1.17 18.12 3.54
CA LEU A 220 1.85 18.03 2.25
C LEU A 220 2.10 19.41 1.63
N VAL A 221 1.10 20.30 1.69
CA VAL A 221 1.20 21.66 1.11
C VAL A 221 2.35 22.45 1.74
N SER A 222 2.52 22.36 3.06
CA SER A 222 3.64 23.02 3.74
C SER A 222 4.99 22.42 3.36
N LEU A 223 5.05 21.08 3.24
CA LEU A 223 6.27 20.36 2.89
C LEU A 223 6.73 20.68 1.47
N THR A 224 5.85 20.60 0.50
CA THR A 224 6.17 20.88 -0.90
C THR A 224 6.46 22.35 -1.11
N GLY A 225 5.71 23.25 -0.46
CA GLY A 225 6.00 24.69 -0.46
C GLY A 225 7.36 25.04 0.16
N PHE A 226 7.82 24.27 1.15
CA PHE A 226 9.19 24.40 1.65
C PHE A 226 10.20 24.06 0.56
N TYR A 227 10.03 22.94 -0.16
CA TYR A 227 10.94 22.55 -1.23
C TYR A 227 10.90 23.49 -2.45
N GLU A 228 9.71 23.99 -2.82
CA GLU A 228 9.58 25.02 -3.87
C GLU A 228 10.44 26.26 -3.56
N ARG A 229 10.38 26.78 -2.32
CA ARG A 229 11.22 27.91 -1.88
C ARG A 229 12.73 27.62 -1.88
N HIS A 230 13.11 26.32 -1.86
CA HIS A 230 14.51 25.87 -1.93
C HIS A 230 14.90 25.35 -3.32
N GLY A 231 14.14 25.71 -4.35
CA GLY A 231 14.52 25.49 -5.75
C GLY A 231 14.01 24.21 -6.39
N ALA A 232 13.20 23.39 -5.72
CA ALA A 232 12.57 22.24 -6.34
C ALA A 232 11.43 22.68 -7.27
N SER A 233 11.38 22.13 -8.48
CA SER A 233 10.28 22.42 -9.41
C SER A 233 8.99 21.70 -8.99
N ARG A 234 7.84 22.33 -9.25
CA ARG A 234 6.51 21.74 -8.98
C ARG A 234 6.33 20.39 -9.67
N GLU A 235 6.85 20.27 -10.88
CA GLU A 235 6.80 19.04 -11.65
C GLU A 235 7.61 17.91 -10.98
N SER A 236 8.82 18.20 -10.45
CA SER A 236 9.63 17.22 -9.73
C SER A 236 8.96 16.78 -8.41
N LEU A 237 8.32 17.71 -7.70
CA LEU A 237 7.56 17.42 -6.47
C LEU A 237 6.29 16.62 -6.79
N GLY A 238 5.60 16.93 -7.89
CA GLY A 238 4.47 16.15 -8.39
C GLY A 238 4.87 14.69 -8.65
N ARG A 239 6.01 14.48 -9.33
CA ARG A 239 6.54 13.11 -9.54
C ARG A 239 6.92 12.41 -8.21
N LEU A 240 7.41 13.14 -7.23
CA LEU A 240 7.78 12.58 -5.93
C LEU A 240 6.55 12.05 -5.17
N VAL A 241 5.46 12.82 -5.10
CA VAL A 241 4.21 12.38 -4.44
C VAL A 241 3.47 11.32 -5.26
N GLN A 242 3.72 11.24 -6.56
CA GLN A 242 3.17 10.25 -7.49
C GLN A 242 3.95 8.91 -7.46
N SER A 243 4.43 8.48 -6.29
CA SER A 243 5.26 7.30 -6.12
C SER A 243 4.44 6.04 -5.77
N PHE A 244 4.81 5.30 -4.74
CA PHE A 244 4.25 3.99 -4.39
C PHE A 244 2.81 4.02 -3.87
N ASN A 245 2.39 5.14 -3.27
CA ASN A 245 1.03 5.38 -2.79
C ASN A 245 0.35 6.49 -3.59
N ALA A 246 0.59 6.49 -4.89
CA ALA A 246 0.19 7.54 -5.81
C ALA A 246 -1.31 7.92 -5.71
N TRP A 247 -2.17 6.94 -5.50
CA TRP A 247 -3.62 7.15 -5.45
C TRP A 247 -4.17 7.32 -4.01
N ALA A 248 -3.29 7.41 -2.99
CA ALA A 248 -3.72 7.86 -1.67
C ALA A 248 -4.33 9.28 -1.77
N PRO A 249 -5.48 9.54 -1.15
CA PRO A 249 -6.20 10.82 -1.35
C PRO A 249 -5.35 12.05 -1.13
N GLU A 250 -4.51 12.04 -0.09
CA GLU A 250 -3.65 13.16 0.29
C GLU A 250 -2.55 13.39 -0.75
N PHE A 251 -1.90 12.33 -1.22
CA PHE A 251 -0.83 12.40 -2.21
C PHE A 251 -1.38 12.80 -3.57
N ARG A 252 -2.53 12.24 -3.96
CA ARG A 252 -3.23 12.62 -5.19
C ARG A 252 -3.63 14.09 -5.19
N ALA A 253 -4.26 14.57 -4.12
CA ALA A 253 -4.67 15.97 -4.00
C ALA A 253 -3.46 16.92 -4.13
N GLU A 254 -2.34 16.57 -3.52
CA GLU A 254 -1.12 17.36 -3.62
C GLU A 254 -0.50 17.31 -5.01
N HIS A 255 -0.48 16.17 -5.66
CA HIS A 255 -0.06 16.05 -7.07
C HIS A 255 -0.90 16.97 -7.96
N ASP A 256 -2.24 16.88 -7.87
CA ASP A 256 -3.17 17.66 -8.67
C ASP A 256 -2.99 19.19 -8.42
N ARG A 257 -2.66 19.58 -7.18
CA ARG A 257 -2.33 20.98 -6.83
C ARG A 257 -1.01 21.45 -7.47
N LEU A 258 0.01 20.59 -7.52
CA LEU A 258 1.34 20.93 -8.02
C LEU A 258 1.40 21.00 -9.55
N VAL A 259 0.81 20.03 -10.21
CA VAL A 259 0.94 19.84 -11.67
C VAL A 259 -0.31 20.34 -12.41
N GLY A 260 -1.42 20.56 -11.70
CA GLY A 260 -2.74 20.79 -12.26
C GLY A 260 -3.45 19.49 -12.57
N ASP A 261 -4.77 19.55 -12.72
CA ASP A 261 -5.57 18.44 -13.23
C ASP A 261 -5.10 18.19 -14.66
N GLY A 262 -4.19 17.23 -14.85
CA GLY A 262 -3.52 17.02 -16.13
C GLY A 262 -4.46 17.21 -17.31
N ALA A 263 -4.16 18.17 -18.16
CA ALA A 263 -4.95 18.55 -19.31
C ALA A 263 -5.28 17.30 -20.16
N GLY A 264 -6.46 16.74 -19.97
CA GLY A 264 -6.90 15.50 -20.62
C GLY A 264 -7.96 14.69 -19.87
N ARG A 265 -8.36 15.09 -18.67
CA ARG A 265 -9.59 14.54 -18.06
C ARG A 265 -10.81 15.15 -18.71
N GLU A 266 -11.25 14.59 -19.85
CA GLU A 266 -12.67 14.68 -20.19
C GLU A 266 -13.43 14.11 -18.99
N THR A 267 -14.21 14.97 -18.34
CA THR A 267 -15.12 14.63 -17.24
C THR A 267 -15.95 13.43 -17.67
N ARG A 268 -15.64 12.26 -17.11
CA ARG A 268 -16.51 11.10 -17.25
C ARG A 268 -17.73 11.40 -16.39
N GLY A 269 -18.84 11.71 -17.05
CA GLY A 269 -20.17 11.65 -16.45
C GLY A 269 -20.46 10.25 -15.91
N PRO A 270 -21.47 10.14 -15.04
CA PRO A 270 -21.80 8.94 -14.30
C PRO A 270 -22.11 7.75 -15.19
#